data_994096fefcd671f7773fcaf42d9d45d2
#
_entry.id   994096fefcd671f7773fcaf42d9d45d2
#
_cell.length_a   1.000
_cell.length_b   1.000
_cell.length_c   1.000
_cell.angle_alpha   90.00
_cell.angle_beta   90.00
_cell.angle_gamma   90.00
#
_symmetry.space_group_name_H-M   'P 1'
#
loop_
_entity.id
_entity.type
_entity.pdbx_description
1 polymer ?
#
loop_
_entity_poly.entity_id
_entity_poly.type
_entity_poly.pdbx_seq_one_letter_code
_entity_poly.pdbx_strand_id
1 'polypeptide(L)'
;MASHVICVIPRMSFGASGKPTETDYPEALWCSWFVKTSEEQSVMPSRYPPDRSGRLSNEASNPDIPQHALINIIRIPVNVQVSPIELIVRRVGIALVLIIMVALVAYMEKDGYSEKLSFIDALYYSGVTLSTTGYGDIVPVTQLARLINLFVVTPLRLGFVILLVGTTLSVLTEESRKAWQIQHWRKRMRNHTIIIGYGTKGRSAVSALLADGTSPKDIVVVDKDSRVLEVAEAQGLVTVNGSGTQSNILKLAGVGKAKAVVVAPSTDDTAVLVTLSVRELAPSAWIVVSVRESENQHLLEQSGADSVVISSETAGRMLGLATVTPSVVEMMEDLLSPDEGFSIAE
;
A
#
# COMPACT_ATOMS: atom_id res chain seq x y z
N MET A 1 -6.55 17.85 -37.29
CA MET A 1 -7.78 18.31 -36.62
C MET A 1 -8.95 17.64 -37.32
N ALA A 2 -9.44 16.55 -36.82
CA ALA A 2 -10.57 15.83 -37.36
C ALA A 2 -11.68 15.86 -36.30
N SER A 3 -12.74 16.61 -36.62
CA SER A 3 -13.93 16.72 -35.76
C SER A 3 -14.76 15.45 -35.92
N HIS A 4 -14.86 14.64 -34.88
CA HIS A 4 -15.77 13.50 -34.82
C HIS A 4 -17.17 14.00 -34.42
N VAL A 5 -18.14 13.80 -35.32
CA VAL A 5 -19.56 14.05 -35.05
C VAL A 5 -20.17 12.74 -34.58
N ILE A 6 -20.59 12.68 -33.34
CA ILE A 6 -21.38 11.55 -32.80
C ILE A 6 -22.86 11.86 -33.02
N CYS A 7 -23.51 11.07 -33.88
CA CYS A 7 -24.94 11.14 -34.12
C CYS A 7 -25.66 10.15 -33.21
N VAL A 8 -26.34 10.62 -32.18
CA VAL A 8 -27.18 9.78 -31.33
C VAL A 8 -28.58 9.74 -31.93
N ILE A 9 -28.98 8.57 -32.41
CA ILE A 9 -30.34 8.30 -32.97
C ILE A 9 -31.29 7.95 -31.80
N PRO A 10 -32.37 8.68 -31.59
CA PRO A 10 -33.38 8.31 -30.59
C PRO A 10 -34.16 7.06 -31.00
N ARG A 11 -34.43 6.20 -30.04
CA ARG A 11 -35.15 4.93 -30.18
C ARG A 11 -36.59 5.20 -30.58
N MET A 12 -36.95 4.91 -31.83
CA MET A 12 -38.36 4.87 -32.26
C MET A 12 -38.94 3.49 -31.97
N SER A 13 -40.11 3.46 -31.32
CA SER A 13 -40.92 2.25 -31.14
C SER A 13 -41.67 1.96 -32.40
N PHE A 14 -41.35 0.86 -33.06
CA PHE A 14 -42.10 0.38 -34.23
C PHE A 14 -43.32 -0.46 -33.81
N GLY A 15 -44.46 -0.05 -34.27
CA GLY A 15 -45.67 -0.90 -34.27
C GLY A 15 -45.56 -1.96 -35.38
N ALA A 16 -46.21 -3.08 -35.15
CA ALA A 16 -46.06 -4.31 -35.90
C ALA A 16 -46.65 -4.28 -37.33
N SER A 17 -46.12 -3.46 -38.23
CA SER A 17 -46.28 -3.73 -39.68
C SER A 17 -45.61 -2.62 -40.52
N GLY A 18 -44.68 -2.97 -41.40
CA GLY A 18 -44.29 -2.21 -42.57
C GLY A 18 -42.90 -1.53 -42.51
N LYS A 19 -42.08 -1.79 -43.51
CA LYS A 19 -40.83 -1.05 -43.75
C LYS A 19 -41.18 0.39 -44.17
N PRO A 20 -40.44 1.40 -43.70
CA PRO A 20 -40.65 2.78 -44.13
C PRO A 20 -40.20 2.99 -45.58
N THR A 21 -40.95 3.78 -46.33
CA THR A 21 -40.61 4.26 -47.68
C THR A 21 -39.79 5.55 -47.57
N GLU A 22 -38.99 5.83 -48.62
CA GLU A 22 -37.96 6.86 -48.73
C GLU A 22 -38.44 8.33 -48.57
N THR A 23 -39.74 8.54 -48.33
CA THR A 23 -40.36 9.87 -48.28
C THR A 23 -40.68 10.40 -46.87
N ASP A 24 -40.35 9.69 -45.82
CA ASP A 24 -40.76 10.05 -44.43
C ASP A 24 -39.69 10.78 -43.60
N TYR A 25 -38.65 11.31 -44.23
CA TYR A 25 -37.63 12.10 -43.52
C TYR A 25 -37.74 13.57 -43.87
N PRO A 26 -38.14 14.46 -43.02
CA PRO A 26 -38.00 15.89 -43.23
C PRO A 26 -36.53 16.32 -43.06
N GLU A 27 -35.87 16.47 -44.21
CA GLU A 27 -34.52 17.04 -44.29
C GLU A 27 -34.54 18.49 -43.89
N ALA A 28 -34.53 19.02 -42.84
CA ALA A 28 -34.17 20.44 -42.64
C ALA A 28 -34.26 21.01 -41.22
N LEU A 29 -34.56 20.26 -40.19
CA LEU A 29 -34.79 20.89 -38.89
C LEU A 29 -33.84 20.52 -37.77
N TRP A 30 -32.85 19.61 -37.96
CA TRP A 30 -32.00 19.14 -36.89
C TRP A 30 -30.52 19.58 -36.96
N CYS A 31 -30.09 20.18 -38.08
CA CYS A 31 -28.70 20.66 -38.18
C CYS A 31 -28.48 22.12 -37.72
N SER A 32 -29.51 22.88 -37.45
CA SER A 32 -29.36 24.29 -37.06
C SER A 32 -29.19 24.56 -35.56
N TRP A 33 -29.25 23.53 -34.72
CA TRP A 33 -29.16 23.70 -33.26
C TRP A 33 -27.79 23.43 -32.67
N PHE A 34 -26.80 22.96 -33.46
CA PHE A 34 -25.49 22.56 -32.98
C PHE A 34 -24.30 23.34 -33.58
N VAL A 35 -24.55 24.41 -34.32
CA VAL A 35 -23.51 25.37 -34.69
C VAL A 35 -23.63 26.57 -33.77
N LYS A 36 -23.23 26.41 -32.54
CA LYS A 36 -22.87 27.55 -31.68
C LYS A 36 -21.35 27.70 -31.70
N THR A 37 -20.99 28.83 -32.25
CA THR A 37 -19.66 29.39 -32.41
C THR A 37 -18.65 29.09 -31.32
N SER A 38 -17.43 28.86 -31.75
CA SER A 38 -16.20 28.58 -31.03
C SER A 38 -15.67 29.70 -30.12
N GLU A 39 -16.51 30.33 -29.29
CA GLU A 39 -16.07 31.41 -28.41
C GLU A 39 -16.66 31.38 -26.97
N GLU A 40 -17.38 30.36 -26.59
CA GLU A 40 -17.66 30.11 -25.18
C GLU A 40 -17.25 28.68 -24.83
N GLN A 41 -15.95 28.48 -24.61
CA GLN A 41 -15.47 27.38 -23.75
C GLN A 41 -16.00 27.64 -22.34
N SER A 42 -17.23 27.24 -22.11
CA SER A 42 -17.69 26.99 -20.74
C SER A 42 -16.87 25.78 -20.24
N VAL A 43 -15.82 26.09 -19.50
CA VAL A 43 -15.08 25.13 -18.66
C VAL A 43 -16.15 24.33 -17.91
N MET A 44 -16.33 23.07 -18.29
CA MET A 44 -17.09 22.14 -17.44
C MET A 44 -16.44 22.18 -16.06
N PRO A 45 -17.21 22.37 -15.00
CA PRO A 45 -16.62 22.35 -13.68
C PRO A 45 -16.00 20.96 -13.49
N SER A 46 -14.70 20.92 -13.21
CA SER A 46 -13.99 19.73 -12.79
C SER A 46 -14.88 19.01 -11.77
N ARG A 47 -15.19 17.73 -11.99
CA ARG A 47 -16.00 16.90 -11.05
C ARG A 47 -15.38 16.80 -9.66
N TYR A 48 -14.14 17.22 -9.51
CA TYR A 48 -13.48 17.34 -8.22
C TYR A 48 -13.65 18.77 -7.68
N PRO A 49 -14.09 18.95 -6.44
CA PRO A 49 -14.17 20.25 -5.83
C PRO A 49 -12.76 20.90 -5.86
N PRO A 50 -12.67 22.22 -6.11
CA PRO A 50 -11.39 22.91 -6.08
C PRO A 50 -10.75 22.70 -4.71
N ASP A 51 -9.44 22.54 -4.69
CA ASP A 51 -8.62 22.39 -3.50
C ASP A 51 -8.96 23.47 -2.46
N ARG A 52 -9.76 23.10 -1.45
CA ARG A 52 -10.09 23.94 -0.30
C ARG A 52 -9.11 23.73 0.85
N SER A 53 -7.88 23.30 0.57
CA SER A 53 -6.86 23.02 1.60
C SER A 53 -6.37 24.24 2.39
N GLY A 54 -6.99 25.41 2.19
CA GLY A 54 -6.52 26.70 2.70
C GLY A 54 -6.96 27.10 4.10
N ARG A 55 -7.81 26.37 4.83
CA ARG A 55 -8.19 26.81 6.18
C ARG A 55 -8.83 25.73 7.05
N LEU A 56 -8.12 24.71 7.45
CA LEU A 56 -8.36 23.96 8.69
C LEU A 56 -7.02 23.36 9.14
N SER A 57 -6.12 24.25 9.52
CA SER A 57 -4.92 23.89 10.25
C SER A 57 -5.26 23.81 11.74
N ASN A 58 -4.73 22.79 12.39
CA ASN A 58 -4.68 22.60 13.83
C ASN A 58 -5.99 22.21 14.51
N GLU A 59 -6.27 20.90 14.52
CA GLU A 59 -6.70 20.20 15.72
C GLU A 59 -6.97 18.70 15.50
N ALA A 60 -6.13 18.06 14.70
CA ALA A 60 -6.07 16.61 14.69
C ALA A 60 -4.78 16.11 15.37
N SER A 61 -4.43 16.69 16.52
CA SER A 61 -3.51 16.07 17.46
C SER A 61 -4.25 14.94 18.17
N ASN A 62 -3.92 13.78 17.73
CA ASN A 62 -4.28 12.45 18.06
C ASN A 62 -4.54 12.16 19.53
N PRO A 63 -5.65 11.47 19.89
CA PRO A 63 -5.80 10.86 21.18
C PRO A 63 -4.79 9.72 21.38
N ASP A 64 -4.35 9.57 22.59
CA ASP A 64 -3.47 8.65 23.27
C ASP A 64 -3.49 7.17 22.86
N ILE A 65 -3.23 6.85 21.59
CA ILE A 65 -2.95 5.46 21.21
C ILE A 65 -1.46 5.25 21.41
N PRO A 66 -1.04 4.34 22.30
CA PRO A 66 0.36 4.07 22.56
C PRO A 66 1.07 3.62 21.28
N GLN A 67 2.28 4.11 21.05
CA GLN A 67 3.01 3.94 19.77
C GLN A 67 3.20 2.47 19.37
N HIS A 68 3.35 1.57 20.33
CA HIS A 68 3.43 0.13 20.08
C HIS A 68 2.11 -0.49 19.56
N ALA A 69 0.95 0.09 19.87
CA ALA A 69 -0.33 -0.38 19.30
C ALA A 69 -0.49 0.03 17.82
N LEU A 70 0.13 1.14 17.41
CA LEU A 70 0.10 1.60 16.02
C LEU A 70 0.85 0.66 15.06
N ILE A 71 1.90 0.01 15.52
CA ILE A 71 2.74 -0.90 14.73
C ILE A 71 1.94 -2.13 14.26
N ASN A 72 0.99 -2.58 15.07
CA ASN A 72 0.15 -3.75 14.74
C ASN A 72 -1.06 -3.39 13.87
N ILE A 73 -1.46 -2.11 13.83
CA ILE A 73 -2.64 -1.63 13.12
C ILE A 73 -2.29 -1.11 11.74
N ILE A 74 -1.16 -0.36 11.61
CA ILE A 74 -0.73 0.23 10.35
C ILE A 74 0.51 -0.50 9.86
N ARG A 75 0.43 -1.08 8.66
CA ARG A 75 1.58 -1.71 8.00
C ARG A 75 1.88 -0.94 6.72
N ILE A 76 3.11 -0.45 6.65
CA ILE A 76 3.66 0.20 5.46
C ILE A 76 4.50 -0.85 4.75
N PRO A 77 4.33 -1.07 3.45
CA PRO A 77 5.15 -2.00 2.71
C PRO A 77 6.62 -1.56 2.77
N VAL A 78 7.40 -2.29 3.55
CA VAL A 78 8.85 -2.12 3.61
C VAL A 78 9.45 -3.13 2.65
N ASN A 79 10.09 -2.65 1.61
CA ASN A 79 10.68 -3.48 0.57
C ASN A 79 11.97 -4.19 1.06
N VAL A 80 11.92 -4.83 2.23
CA VAL A 80 13.05 -5.58 2.81
C VAL A 80 12.54 -6.96 3.22
N GLN A 81 12.55 -7.87 2.27
CA GLN A 81 12.26 -9.30 2.48
C GLN A 81 13.48 -10.07 3.03
N VAL A 82 14.17 -9.55 4.02
CA VAL A 82 15.17 -10.36 4.74
C VAL A 82 14.56 -10.73 6.07
N SER A 83 14.30 -12.02 6.26
CA SER A 83 13.75 -12.51 7.53
C SER A 83 14.73 -12.16 8.67
N PRO A 84 14.24 -11.72 9.83
CA PRO A 84 15.12 -11.43 10.98
C PRO A 84 15.99 -12.62 11.37
N ILE A 85 15.47 -13.83 11.19
CA ILE A 85 16.18 -15.10 11.49
C ILE A 85 17.38 -15.26 10.56
N GLU A 86 17.23 -14.99 9.26
CA GLU A 86 18.32 -15.11 8.29
C GLU A 86 19.47 -14.15 8.60
N LEU A 87 19.16 -12.92 9.02
CA LEU A 87 20.16 -11.96 9.48
C LEU A 87 20.91 -12.44 10.72
N ILE A 88 20.18 -13.01 11.71
CA ILE A 88 20.79 -13.55 12.93
C ILE A 88 21.68 -14.75 12.57
N VAL A 89 21.18 -15.72 11.82
CA VAL A 89 21.94 -16.90 11.41
C VAL A 89 23.21 -16.52 10.65
N ARG A 90 23.12 -15.59 9.72
CA ARG A 90 24.29 -15.08 8.97
C ARG A 90 25.32 -14.43 9.89
N ARG A 91 24.89 -13.63 10.88
CA ARG A 91 25.80 -12.97 11.84
C ARG A 91 26.45 -13.97 12.79
N VAL A 92 25.69 -14.93 13.29
CA VAL A 92 26.23 -16.05 14.12
C VAL A 92 27.25 -16.84 13.30
N GLY A 93 26.95 -17.13 12.04
CA GLY A 93 27.90 -17.78 11.12
C GLY A 93 29.21 -16.98 10.99
N ILE A 94 29.14 -15.68 10.77
CA ILE A 94 30.31 -14.81 10.71
C ILE A 94 31.09 -14.82 12.04
N ALA A 95 30.40 -14.77 13.18
CA ALA A 95 31.06 -14.84 14.49
C ALA A 95 31.84 -16.14 14.70
N LEU A 96 31.25 -17.27 14.31
CA LEU A 96 31.94 -18.58 14.35
C LEU A 96 33.16 -18.63 13.42
N VAL A 97 33.04 -18.08 12.22
CA VAL A 97 34.18 -17.98 11.29
C VAL A 97 35.30 -17.15 11.88
N LEU A 98 35.00 -16.02 12.54
CA LEU A 98 36.00 -15.18 13.22
C LEU A 98 36.70 -15.94 14.34
N ILE A 99 35.96 -16.70 15.16
CA ILE A 99 36.53 -17.54 16.23
C ILE A 99 37.52 -18.57 15.65
N ILE A 100 37.09 -19.29 14.62
CA ILE A 100 37.92 -20.30 13.96
C ILE A 100 39.15 -19.66 13.31
N MET A 101 38.99 -18.51 12.67
CA MET A 101 40.09 -17.79 12.04
C MET A 101 41.17 -17.38 13.04
N VAL A 102 40.77 -16.80 14.18
CA VAL A 102 41.71 -16.45 15.25
C VAL A 102 42.36 -17.71 15.85
N ALA A 103 41.58 -18.80 16.05
CA ALA A 103 42.13 -20.06 16.53
C ALA A 103 43.17 -20.63 15.58
N LEU A 104 42.95 -20.59 14.27
CA LEU A 104 43.92 -21.04 13.25
C LEU A 104 45.18 -20.18 13.28
N VAL A 105 45.05 -18.85 13.36
CA VAL A 105 46.19 -17.92 13.46
C VAL A 105 47.01 -18.22 14.72
N ALA A 106 46.38 -18.40 15.86
CA ALA A 106 47.10 -18.76 17.10
C ALA A 106 47.75 -20.15 17.05
N TYR A 107 47.06 -21.13 16.42
CA TYR A 107 47.59 -22.47 16.26
C TYR A 107 48.79 -22.55 15.30
N MET A 108 48.82 -21.72 14.24
CA MET A 108 49.96 -21.64 13.33
C MET A 108 51.24 -21.16 14.06
N GLU A 109 51.06 -20.29 15.03
CA GLU A 109 52.17 -19.70 15.82
C GLU A 109 52.24 -20.28 17.23
N LYS A 110 51.87 -21.58 17.37
CA LYS A 110 51.72 -22.29 18.67
C LYS A 110 52.92 -22.21 19.62
N ASP A 111 54.15 -22.08 19.09
CA ASP A 111 55.35 -21.98 19.88
C ASP A 111 55.65 -20.52 20.32
N GLY A 112 54.87 -19.55 19.89
CA GLY A 112 55.00 -18.12 20.23
C GLY A 112 54.25 -17.69 21.46
N TYR A 113 53.51 -18.58 22.11
CA TYR A 113 52.72 -18.31 23.34
C TYR A 113 53.39 -18.89 24.57
N SER A 114 52.83 -18.53 25.78
CA SER A 114 53.35 -18.96 27.08
C SER A 114 53.43 -20.47 27.26
N GLU A 115 52.54 -21.21 26.63
CA GLU A 115 52.46 -22.67 26.58
C GLU A 115 52.33 -23.16 25.14
N LYS A 116 52.75 -24.43 24.86
CA LYS A 116 52.53 -25.04 23.56
C LYS A 116 51.07 -25.29 23.32
N LEU A 117 50.44 -24.49 22.44
CA LEU A 117 49.03 -24.58 22.13
C LEU A 117 48.64 -25.85 21.43
N SER A 118 47.71 -26.61 22.04
CA SER A 118 46.93 -27.59 21.29
C SER A 118 45.86 -26.88 20.45
N PHE A 119 45.20 -27.57 19.56
CA PHE A 119 44.09 -26.96 18.79
C PHE A 119 42.93 -26.52 19.71
N ILE A 120 42.68 -27.25 20.81
CA ILE A 120 41.62 -26.90 21.80
C ILE A 120 42.02 -25.64 22.55
N ASP A 121 43.30 -25.52 22.95
CA ASP A 121 43.80 -24.31 23.63
C ASP A 121 43.75 -23.07 22.72
N ALA A 122 44.02 -23.23 21.43
CA ALA A 122 43.89 -22.16 20.44
C ALA A 122 42.43 -21.73 20.26
N LEU A 123 41.48 -22.66 20.27
CA LEU A 123 40.04 -22.39 20.20
C LEU A 123 39.57 -21.67 21.48
N TYR A 124 40.01 -22.15 22.65
CA TYR A 124 39.75 -21.51 23.94
C TYR A 124 40.29 -20.09 23.96
N TYR A 125 41.57 -19.90 23.59
CA TYR A 125 42.20 -18.59 23.49
C TYR A 125 41.43 -17.63 22.57
N SER A 126 40.99 -18.12 21.41
CA SER A 126 40.23 -17.30 20.47
C SER A 126 38.89 -16.86 21.06
N GLY A 127 38.15 -17.75 21.73
CA GLY A 127 36.89 -17.44 22.41
C GLY A 127 37.07 -16.41 23.51
N VAL A 128 38.04 -16.61 24.41
CA VAL A 128 38.36 -15.72 25.51
C VAL A 128 38.83 -14.35 25.04
N THR A 129 39.65 -14.32 23.98
CA THR A 129 40.18 -13.08 23.41
C THR A 129 39.13 -12.29 22.67
N LEU A 130 38.33 -12.91 21.79
CA LEU A 130 37.30 -12.25 21.01
C LEU A 130 36.15 -11.75 21.90
N SER A 131 35.78 -12.52 22.96
CA SER A 131 34.77 -12.09 23.94
C SER A 131 35.24 -10.94 24.83
N THR A 132 36.49 -10.52 24.72
CA THR A 132 37.13 -9.49 25.52
C THR A 132 37.30 -9.85 27.00
N THR A 133 37.19 -11.11 27.39
CA THR A 133 37.38 -11.60 28.76
C THR A 133 38.83 -11.53 29.17
N GLY A 134 39.77 -12.14 28.37
CA GLY A 134 41.21 -12.03 28.52
C GLY A 134 41.74 -12.48 29.87
N TYR A 135 41.58 -13.76 30.23
CA TYR A 135 42.07 -14.28 31.53
C TYR A 135 43.61 -14.13 31.71
N GLY A 136 44.36 -14.05 30.61
CA GLY A 136 45.83 -13.84 30.69
C GLY A 136 46.60 -15.14 30.98
N ASP A 137 45.96 -16.27 30.94
CA ASP A 137 46.57 -17.61 31.07
C ASP A 137 47.40 -17.99 29.84
N ILE A 138 46.88 -17.70 28.65
CA ILE A 138 47.58 -17.86 27.38
C ILE A 138 47.92 -16.46 26.83
N VAL A 139 49.21 -16.14 26.72
CA VAL A 139 49.69 -14.82 26.24
C VAL A 139 50.78 -14.98 25.18
N PRO A 140 50.89 -14.07 24.20
CA PRO A 140 51.94 -14.06 23.20
C PRO A 140 53.27 -13.60 23.88
N VAL A 141 54.29 -14.42 23.78
CA VAL A 141 55.62 -14.15 24.36
C VAL A 141 56.65 -13.73 23.33
N THR A 142 56.59 -14.28 22.11
CA THR A 142 57.53 -13.92 21.02
C THR A 142 57.15 -12.58 20.37
N GLN A 143 58.11 -11.87 19.80
CA GLN A 143 57.87 -10.60 19.08
C GLN A 143 56.89 -10.79 17.90
N LEU A 144 57.06 -11.89 17.15
CA LEU A 144 56.22 -12.23 16.01
C LEU A 144 54.77 -12.47 16.47
N ALA A 145 54.53 -13.25 17.51
CA ALA A 145 53.20 -13.52 18.06
C ALA A 145 52.53 -12.22 18.55
N ARG A 146 53.29 -11.29 19.15
CA ARG A 146 52.78 -9.97 19.58
C ARG A 146 52.41 -9.10 18.39
N LEU A 147 53.16 -9.09 17.30
CA LEU A 147 52.80 -8.36 16.09
C LEU A 147 51.55 -8.93 15.43
N ILE A 148 51.45 -10.25 15.33
CA ILE A 148 50.24 -10.94 14.81
C ILE A 148 49.03 -10.58 15.68
N ASN A 149 49.16 -10.61 16.99
CA ASN A 149 48.08 -10.21 17.89
C ASN A 149 47.67 -8.75 17.68
N LEU A 150 48.60 -7.83 17.51
CA LEU A 150 48.34 -6.42 17.32
C LEU A 150 47.65 -6.14 16.00
N PHE A 151 48.17 -6.68 14.88
CA PHE A 151 47.70 -6.33 13.55
C PHE A 151 46.59 -7.24 12.98
N VAL A 152 46.45 -8.47 13.50
CA VAL A 152 45.46 -9.43 13.03
C VAL A 152 44.39 -9.67 14.09
N VAL A 153 44.78 -10.14 15.28
CA VAL A 153 43.80 -10.55 16.29
C VAL A 153 43.02 -9.34 16.85
N THR A 154 43.69 -8.19 17.09
CA THR A 154 43.02 -7.01 17.63
C THR A 154 41.97 -6.40 16.68
N PRO A 155 42.23 -6.23 15.38
CA PRO A 155 41.16 -5.80 14.45
C PRO A 155 40.01 -6.79 14.35
N LEU A 156 40.29 -8.11 14.34
CA LEU A 156 39.26 -9.16 14.33
C LEU A 156 38.42 -9.12 15.59
N ARG A 157 39.02 -8.89 16.76
CA ARG A 157 38.34 -8.69 18.05
C ARG A 157 37.41 -7.49 17.98
N LEU A 158 37.87 -6.33 17.48
CA LEU A 158 37.01 -5.14 17.31
C LEU A 158 35.85 -5.43 16.37
N GLY A 159 36.11 -6.12 15.23
CA GLY A 159 35.05 -6.56 14.31
C GLY A 159 34.02 -7.47 14.97
N PHE A 160 34.46 -8.42 15.79
CA PHE A 160 33.59 -9.32 16.54
C PHE A 160 32.69 -8.56 17.54
N VAL A 161 33.27 -7.61 18.31
CA VAL A 161 32.51 -6.78 19.24
C VAL A 161 31.48 -5.91 18.50
N ILE A 162 31.86 -5.29 17.39
CA ILE A 162 30.94 -4.48 16.55
C ILE A 162 29.80 -5.35 16.02
N LEU A 163 30.10 -6.58 15.57
CA LEU A 163 29.10 -7.52 15.09
C LEU A 163 28.09 -7.88 16.21
N LEU A 164 28.57 -8.13 17.41
CA LEU A 164 27.77 -8.55 18.56
C LEU A 164 26.88 -7.40 19.07
N VAL A 165 27.47 -6.21 19.27
CA VAL A 165 26.74 -4.98 19.67
C VAL A 165 25.75 -4.56 18.57
N GLY A 166 26.17 -4.59 17.30
CA GLY A 166 25.32 -4.24 16.18
C GLY A 166 24.12 -5.17 16.02
N THR A 167 24.24 -6.44 16.42
CA THR A 167 23.12 -7.39 16.43
C THR A 167 22.10 -6.99 17.49
N THR A 168 22.54 -6.75 18.70
CA THR A 168 21.68 -6.34 19.81
C THR A 168 20.98 -5.01 19.49
N LEU A 169 21.73 -4.02 18.99
CA LEU A 169 21.19 -2.71 18.63
C LEU A 169 20.16 -2.78 17.50
N SER A 170 20.38 -3.61 16.48
CA SER A 170 19.44 -3.76 15.37
C SER A 170 18.08 -4.32 15.79
N VAL A 171 18.07 -5.27 16.73
CA VAL A 171 16.81 -5.83 17.28
C VAL A 171 16.06 -4.79 18.11
N LEU A 172 16.78 -4.07 18.98
CA LEU A 172 16.17 -3.04 19.83
C LEU A 172 15.63 -1.82 19.05
N THR A 173 16.25 -1.49 17.92
CA THR A 173 15.83 -0.30 17.13
C THR A 173 14.76 -0.60 16.09
N GLU A 174 14.43 -1.86 15.81
CA GLU A 174 13.48 -2.21 14.77
C GLU A 174 12.07 -1.66 15.04
N GLU A 175 11.57 -1.79 16.26
CA GLU A 175 10.28 -1.23 16.66
C GLU A 175 10.26 0.30 16.57
N SER A 176 11.32 0.93 17.04
CA SER A 176 11.44 2.39 16.99
C SER A 176 11.50 2.92 15.55
N ARG A 177 12.16 2.19 14.65
CA ARG A 177 12.21 2.54 13.21
C ARG A 177 10.83 2.41 12.55
N LYS A 178 10.08 1.33 12.84
CA LYS A 178 8.71 1.15 12.33
C LYS A 178 7.80 2.27 12.84
N ALA A 179 7.84 2.59 14.13
CA ALA A 179 7.05 3.68 14.70
C ALA A 179 7.40 5.04 14.06
N TRP A 180 8.69 5.33 13.85
CA TRP A 180 9.14 6.54 13.19
C TRP A 180 8.70 6.62 11.72
N GLN A 181 8.77 5.50 10.98
CA GLN A 181 8.29 5.42 9.59
C GLN A 181 6.80 5.69 9.50
N ILE A 182 5.98 5.10 10.39
CA ILE A 182 4.53 5.33 10.44
C ILE A 182 4.23 6.80 10.71
N GLN A 183 4.92 7.43 11.68
CA GLN A 183 4.71 8.85 11.97
C GLN A 183 5.13 9.75 10.79
N HIS A 184 6.23 9.42 10.14
CA HIS A 184 6.73 10.19 8.99
C HIS A 184 5.79 10.06 7.78
N TRP A 185 5.29 8.86 7.53
CA TRP A 185 4.29 8.57 6.51
C TRP A 185 3.00 9.36 6.79
N ARG A 186 2.44 9.30 8.00
CA ARG A 186 1.23 10.06 8.38
C ARG A 186 1.38 11.57 8.19
N LYS A 187 2.55 12.13 8.45
CA LYS A 187 2.80 13.57 8.25
C LYS A 187 2.85 13.95 6.77
N ARG A 188 3.36 13.07 5.91
CA ARG A 188 3.50 13.30 4.47
C ARG A 188 2.25 12.97 3.68
N MET A 189 1.40 12.08 4.20
CA MET A 189 0.18 11.67 3.51
C MET A 189 -0.78 12.84 3.33
N ARG A 190 -1.02 13.18 2.07
CA ARG A 190 -2.02 14.13 1.60
C ARG A 190 -2.51 13.68 0.23
N ASN A 191 -3.78 13.92 -0.08
CA ASN A 191 -4.38 13.61 -1.39
C ASN A 191 -4.35 12.11 -1.78
N HIS A 192 -4.30 11.22 -0.80
CA HIS A 192 -4.34 9.77 -1.01
C HIS A 192 -5.77 9.25 -1.17
N THR A 193 -5.91 8.06 -1.72
CA THR A 193 -7.19 7.36 -1.84
C THR A 193 -7.28 6.28 -0.77
N ILE A 194 -8.42 6.22 -0.08
CA ILE A 194 -8.68 5.18 0.94
C ILE A 194 -9.70 4.19 0.40
N ILE A 195 -9.39 2.90 0.51
CA ILE A 195 -10.29 1.81 0.16
C ILE A 195 -10.75 1.12 1.43
N ILE A 196 -12.03 1.20 1.75
CA ILE A 196 -12.63 0.57 2.94
C ILE A 196 -13.38 -0.69 2.52
N GLY A 197 -12.83 -1.84 2.91
CA GLY A 197 -13.23 -3.16 2.47
C GLY A 197 -12.41 -3.65 1.27
N TYR A 198 -11.54 -4.64 1.50
CA TYR A 198 -10.65 -5.21 0.47
C TYR A 198 -11.10 -6.61 0.01
N GLY A 199 -12.43 -6.78 -0.12
CA GLY A 199 -13.06 -7.91 -0.79
C GLY A 199 -12.92 -7.83 -2.32
N THR A 200 -13.78 -8.53 -3.07
CA THR A 200 -13.74 -8.52 -4.54
C THR A 200 -13.87 -7.11 -5.10
N LYS A 201 -14.84 -6.33 -4.63
CA LYS A 201 -15.09 -4.95 -5.08
C LYS A 201 -13.90 -4.01 -4.81
N GLY A 202 -13.35 -4.07 -3.59
CA GLY A 202 -12.21 -3.24 -3.21
C GLY A 202 -10.94 -3.59 -3.98
N ARG A 203 -10.70 -4.87 -4.26
CA ARG A 203 -9.57 -5.31 -5.10
C ARG A 203 -9.69 -4.81 -6.53
N SER A 204 -10.88 -4.93 -7.13
CA SER A 204 -11.12 -4.40 -8.48
C SER A 204 -10.94 -2.88 -8.54
N ALA A 205 -11.41 -2.15 -7.51
CA ALA A 205 -11.21 -0.71 -7.44
C ALA A 205 -9.71 -0.35 -7.33
N VAL A 206 -8.93 -1.08 -6.54
CA VAL A 206 -7.47 -0.88 -6.45
C VAL A 206 -6.79 -1.20 -7.78
N SER A 207 -7.17 -2.30 -8.45
CA SER A 207 -6.62 -2.66 -9.76
C SER A 207 -6.83 -1.52 -10.77
N ALA A 208 -8.04 -0.97 -10.82
CA ALA A 208 -8.35 0.15 -11.71
C ALA A 208 -7.52 1.41 -11.39
N LEU A 209 -7.35 1.74 -10.09
CA LEU A 209 -6.52 2.88 -9.68
C LEU A 209 -5.04 2.70 -10.02
N LEU A 210 -4.51 1.48 -9.86
CA LEU A 210 -3.11 1.18 -10.20
C LEU A 210 -2.86 1.26 -11.71
N ALA A 211 -3.81 0.80 -12.50
CA ALA A 211 -3.74 0.89 -13.96
C ALA A 211 -3.86 2.33 -14.47
N ASP A 212 -4.64 3.18 -13.79
CA ASP A 212 -4.70 4.63 -14.04
C ASP A 212 -3.41 5.38 -13.61
N GLY A 213 -2.38 4.64 -13.14
CA GLY A 213 -1.09 5.21 -12.77
C GLY A 213 -1.01 5.72 -11.32
N THR A 214 -2.01 5.48 -10.49
CA THR A 214 -1.95 5.84 -9.07
C THR A 214 -0.87 5.02 -8.38
N SER A 215 0.04 5.68 -7.65
CA SER A 215 1.10 4.99 -6.93
C SER A 215 0.54 4.10 -5.81
N PRO A 216 1.01 2.85 -5.64
CA PRO A 216 0.58 1.98 -4.55
C PRO A 216 0.73 2.61 -3.16
N LYS A 217 1.70 3.50 -2.97
CA LYS A 217 1.96 4.21 -1.71
C LYS A 217 0.90 5.26 -1.37
N ASP A 218 0.15 5.72 -2.38
CA ASP A 218 -0.92 6.70 -2.24
C ASP A 218 -2.29 6.05 -2.06
N ILE A 219 -2.34 4.71 -2.00
CA ILE A 219 -3.54 3.93 -1.72
C ILE A 219 -3.45 3.33 -0.33
N VAL A 220 -4.45 3.60 0.50
CA VAL A 220 -4.59 3.04 1.86
C VAL A 220 -5.76 2.10 1.89
N VAL A 221 -5.52 0.87 2.31
CA VAL A 221 -6.55 -0.17 2.44
C VAL A 221 -6.92 -0.36 3.89
N VAL A 222 -8.20 -0.30 4.20
CA VAL A 222 -8.75 -0.55 5.54
C VAL A 222 -9.61 -1.81 5.48
N ASP A 223 -9.23 -2.84 6.22
CA ASP A 223 -10.04 -4.07 6.38
C ASP A 223 -9.82 -4.68 7.78
N LYS A 224 -10.80 -5.45 8.24
CA LYS A 224 -10.74 -6.18 9.51
C LYS A 224 -10.04 -7.55 9.41
N ASP A 225 -9.96 -8.13 8.20
CA ASP A 225 -9.33 -9.43 7.96
C ASP A 225 -7.85 -9.23 7.61
N SER A 226 -6.96 -9.63 8.52
CA SER A 226 -5.51 -9.52 8.35
C SER A 226 -4.98 -10.31 7.15
N ARG A 227 -5.61 -11.43 6.78
CA ARG A 227 -5.21 -12.26 5.63
C ARG A 227 -5.44 -11.51 4.31
N VAL A 228 -6.51 -10.75 4.24
CA VAL A 228 -6.82 -9.93 3.07
C VAL A 228 -5.83 -8.76 2.95
N LEU A 229 -5.43 -8.19 4.09
CA LEU A 229 -4.43 -7.11 4.13
C LEU A 229 -3.03 -7.59 3.76
N GLU A 230 -2.64 -8.83 4.07
CA GLU A 230 -1.36 -9.41 3.62
C GLU A 230 -1.26 -9.45 2.09
N VAL A 231 -2.36 -9.71 1.39
CA VAL A 231 -2.41 -9.64 -0.08
C VAL A 231 -2.22 -8.21 -0.58
N ALA A 232 -2.83 -7.24 0.09
CA ALA A 232 -2.66 -5.82 -0.24
C ALA A 232 -1.21 -5.35 0.00
N GLU A 233 -0.60 -5.78 1.10
CA GLU A 233 0.81 -5.49 1.42
C GLU A 233 1.78 -6.04 0.37
N ALA A 234 1.51 -7.25 -0.13
CA ALA A 234 2.31 -7.87 -1.19
C ALA A 234 2.27 -7.07 -2.51
N GLN A 235 1.19 -6.31 -2.75
CA GLN A 235 1.06 -5.38 -3.88
C GLN A 235 1.70 -4.00 -3.62
N GLY A 236 2.30 -3.80 -2.44
CA GLY A 236 2.94 -2.53 -2.08
C GLY A 236 1.99 -1.47 -1.54
N LEU A 237 0.75 -1.83 -1.21
CA LEU A 237 -0.26 -0.93 -0.66
C LEU A 237 -0.03 -0.68 0.83
N VAL A 238 -0.46 0.47 1.32
CA VAL A 238 -0.47 0.74 2.75
C VAL A 238 -1.74 0.14 3.36
N THR A 239 -1.60 -0.57 4.48
CA THR A 239 -2.72 -1.26 5.10
C THR A 239 -2.98 -0.79 6.52
N VAL A 240 -4.26 -0.75 6.90
CA VAL A 240 -4.74 -0.43 8.24
C VAL A 240 -5.72 -1.52 8.67
N ASN A 241 -5.32 -2.28 9.69
CA ASN A 241 -6.16 -3.35 10.22
C ASN A 241 -7.21 -2.79 11.20
N GLY A 242 -8.46 -3.00 10.88
CA GLY A 242 -9.58 -2.58 11.72
C GLY A 242 -10.88 -2.37 10.95
N SER A 243 -11.94 -2.09 11.70
CA SER A 243 -13.24 -1.82 11.09
C SER A 243 -13.35 -0.38 10.61
N GLY A 244 -13.75 -0.18 9.35
CA GLY A 244 -14.06 1.14 8.80
C GLY A 244 -15.22 1.87 9.49
N THR A 245 -16.00 1.20 10.34
CA THR A 245 -17.04 1.83 11.16
C THR A 245 -16.49 2.54 12.41
N GLN A 246 -15.20 2.34 12.71
CA GLN A 246 -14.56 2.94 13.87
C GLN A 246 -13.83 4.23 13.47
N SER A 247 -14.22 5.36 14.04
CA SER A 247 -13.63 6.67 13.76
C SER A 247 -12.13 6.74 14.05
N ASN A 248 -11.62 5.98 15.05
CA ASN A 248 -10.19 5.91 15.33
C ASN A 248 -9.41 5.23 14.21
N ILE A 249 -9.94 4.17 13.60
CA ILE A 249 -9.33 3.47 12.45
C ILE A 249 -9.31 4.38 11.23
N LEU A 250 -10.41 5.09 10.94
CA LEU A 250 -10.47 6.07 9.86
C LEU A 250 -9.48 7.22 10.06
N LYS A 251 -9.33 7.71 11.30
CA LYS A 251 -8.31 8.71 11.64
C LYS A 251 -6.89 8.17 11.45
N LEU A 252 -6.64 6.90 11.78
CA LEU A 252 -5.35 6.25 11.54
C LEU A 252 -5.06 6.10 10.03
N ALA A 253 -6.07 5.79 9.22
CA ALA A 253 -5.96 5.78 7.76
C ALA A 253 -5.78 7.17 7.14
N GLY A 254 -5.89 8.25 7.94
CA GLY A 254 -5.68 9.61 7.48
C GLY A 254 -6.85 10.19 6.70
N VAL A 255 -8.09 9.75 6.98
CA VAL A 255 -9.29 10.11 6.22
C VAL A 255 -9.48 11.62 6.05
N GLY A 256 -9.16 12.43 7.07
CA GLY A 256 -9.29 13.90 7.01
C GLY A 256 -8.35 14.60 6.00
N LYS A 257 -7.42 13.86 5.38
CA LYS A 257 -6.48 14.36 4.35
C LYS A 257 -6.61 13.60 3.04
N ALA A 258 -7.57 12.68 2.95
CA ALA A 258 -7.81 11.89 1.76
C ALA A 258 -8.44 12.74 0.65
N LYS A 259 -8.04 12.50 -0.61
CA LYS A 259 -8.67 13.04 -1.81
C LYS A 259 -9.99 12.32 -2.08
N ALA A 260 -9.95 10.99 -2.00
CA ALA A 260 -11.10 10.15 -2.28
C ALA A 260 -11.19 8.97 -1.30
N VAL A 261 -12.40 8.51 -1.04
CA VAL A 261 -12.68 7.33 -0.23
C VAL A 261 -13.64 6.42 -0.97
N VAL A 262 -13.21 5.19 -1.22
CA VAL A 262 -14.04 4.14 -1.80
C VAL A 262 -14.55 3.23 -0.68
N VAL A 263 -15.85 3.19 -0.51
CA VAL A 263 -16.52 2.38 0.52
C VAL A 263 -17.12 1.15 -0.14
N ALA A 264 -16.48 0.00 0.06
CA ALA A 264 -16.84 -1.27 -0.58
C ALA A 264 -17.01 -2.43 0.41
N PRO A 265 -17.81 -2.30 1.46
CA PRO A 265 -18.04 -3.36 2.43
C PRO A 265 -18.91 -4.48 1.85
N SER A 266 -19.10 -5.53 2.65
CA SER A 266 -19.95 -6.68 2.28
C SER A 266 -21.45 -6.44 2.44
N THR A 267 -21.85 -5.47 3.25
CA THR A 267 -23.27 -5.19 3.60
C THR A 267 -23.56 -3.68 3.54
N ASP A 268 -24.81 -3.35 3.19
CA ASP A 268 -25.24 -1.97 2.96
C ASP A 268 -25.38 -1.17 4.26
N ASP A 269 -25.76 -1.82 5.36
CA ASP A 269 -25.77 -1.21 6.70
C ASP A 269 -24.38 -0.71 7.11
N THR A 270 -23.37 -1.52 6.88
CA THR A 270 -21.97 -1.14 7.09
C THR A 270 -21.58 0.02 6.17
N ALA A 271 -22.03 0.00 4.90
CA ALA A 271 -21.74 1.08 3.95
C ALA A 271 -22.28 2.42 4.46
N VAL A 272 -23.52 2.46 4.97
CA VAL A 272 -24.15 3.67 5.53
C VAL A 272 -23.34 4.20 6.72
N LEU A 273 -23.01 3.34 7.70
CA LEU A 273 -22.26 3.75 8.89
C LEU A 273 -20.86 4.27 8.55
N VAL A 274 -20.18 3.62 7.62
CA VAL A 274 -18.85 4.05 7.16
C VAL A 274 -18.94 5.39 6.45
N THR A 275 -19.90 5.55 5.55
CA THR A 275 -20.11 6.80 4.78
C THR A 275 -20.37 7.98 5.71
N LEU A 276 -21.27 7.84 6.69
CA LEU A 276 -21.52 8.84 7.71
C LEU A 276 -20.24 9.22 8.47
N SER A 277 -19.51 8.23 8.95
CA SER A 277 -18.28 8.46 9.70
C SER A 277 -17.18 9.12 8.85
N VAL A 278 -17.06 8.75 7.58
CA VAL A 278 -16.11 9.35 6.64
C VAL A 278 -16.51 10.81 6.37
N ARG A 279 -17.77 11.09 6.09
CA ARG A 279 -18.27 12.45 5.82
C ARG A 279 -18.08 13.38 7.01
N GLU A 280 -18.31 12.88 8.24
CA GLU A 280 -18.03 13.62 9.46
C GLU A 280 -16.54 13.99 9.61
N LEU A 281 -15.65 13.03 9.36
CA LEU A 281 -14.22 13.21 9.54
C LEU A 281 -13.52 13.91 8.36
N ALA A 282 -14.09 13.84 7.16
CA ALA A 282 -13.57 14.40 5.91
C ALA A 282 -14.67 15.06 5.08
N PRO A 283 -15.14 16.26 5.45
CA PRO A 283 -16.24 16.93 4.76
C PRO A 283 -16.00 17.21 3.27
N SER A 284 -14.75 17.31 2.86
CA SER A 284 -14.33 17.63 1.47
C SER A 284 -13.86 16.44 0.65
N ALA A 285 -13.75 15.24 1.22
CA ALA A 285 -13.33 14.06 0.49
C ALA A 285 -14.41 13.61 -0.51
N TRP A 286 -13.98 13.13 -1.67
CA TRP A 286 -14.88 12.50 -2.63
C TRP A 286 -15.19 11.07 -2.20
N ILE A 287 -16.46 10.79 -1.88
CA ILE A 287 -16.88 9.49 -1.34
C ILE A 287 -17.65 8.71 -2.39
N VAL A 288 -17.07 7.60 -2.83
CA VAL A 288 -17.70 6.63 -3.75
C VAL A 288 -18.09 5.40 -2.96
N VAL A 289 -19.35 5.01 -3.03
CA VAL A 289 -19.87 3.90 -2.24
C VAL A 289 -20.46 2.81 -3.14
N SER A 290 -20.12 1.56 -2.86
CA SER A 290 -20.79 0.42 -3.48
C SER A 290 -21.93 -0.06 -2.61
N VAL A 291 -23.12 -0.10 -3.17
CA VAL A 291 -24.35 -0.67 -2.58
C VAL A 291 -24.75 -1.96 -3.29
N ARG A 292 -25.40 -2.86 -2.60
CA ARG A 292 -25.93 -4.10 -3.17
C ARG A 292 -27.35 -3.91 -3.68
N GLU A 293 -28.22 -3.37 -2.83
CA GLU A 293 -29.65 -3.21 -3.11
C GLU A 293 -29.92 -1.76 -3.55
N SER A 294 -30.59 -1.59 -4.70
CA SER A 294 -30.91 -0.26 -5.26
C SER A 294 -31.81 0.57 -4.35
N GLU A 295 -32.64 -0.08 -3.53
CA GLU A 295 -33.47 0.60 -2.54
C GLU A 295 -32.69 1.39 -1.49
N ASN A 296 -31.43 0.98 -1.21
CA ASN A 296 -30.56 1.62 -0.24
C ASN A 296 -29.76 2.82 -0.81
N GLN A 297 -29.84 3.06 -2.14
CA GLN A 297 -29.08 4.14 -2.78
C GLN A 297 -29.34 5.50 -2.14
N HIS A 298 -30.62 5.84 -1.94
CA HIS A 298 -31.01 7.13 -1.37
C HIS A 298 -30.48 7.35 0.05
N LEU A 299 -30.33 6.27 0.83
CA LEU A 299 -29.76 6.34 2.19
C LEU A 299 -28.28 6.70 2.16
N LEU A 300 -27.53 6.16 1.19
CA LEU A 300 -26.12 6.46 1.01
C LEU A 300 -25.89 7.89 0.51
N GLU A 301 -26.71 8.37 -0.41
CA GLU A 301 -26.70 9.77 -0.87
C GLU A 301 -27.00 10.72 0.29
N GLN A 302 -28.01 10.43 1.11
CA GLN A 302 -28.32 11.21 2.32
C GLN A 302 -27.22 11.12 3.39
N SER A 303 -26.50 10.00 3.44
CA SER A 303 -25.35 9.82 4.33
C SER A 303 -24.10 10.59 3.87
N GLY A 304 -24.17 11.24 2.70
CA GLY A 304 -23.11 12.07 2.17
C GLY A 304 -22.19 11.38 1.17
N ALA A 305 -22.63 10.33 0.50
CA ALA A 305 -21.91 9.78 -0.66
C ALA A 305 -22.02 10.75 -1.84
N ASP A 306 -20.91 10.98 -2.55
CA ASP A 306 -20.89 11.80 -3.77
C ASP A 306 -21.24 10.96 -5.00
N SER A 307 -20.97 9.65 -4.94
CA SER A 307 -21.32 8.69 -6.00
C SER A 307 -21.67 7.34 -5.40
N VAL A 308 -22.74 6.74 -5.91
CA VAL A 308 -23.20 5.40 -5.47
C VAL A 308 -23.23 4.46 -6.66
N VAL A 309 -22.57 3.30 -6.52
CA VAL A 309 -22.51 2.25 -7.53
C VAL A 309 -23.32 1.04 -7.05
N ILE A 310 -24.39 0.70 -7.77
CA ILE A 310 -25.25 -0.45 -7.47
C ILE A 310 -24.61 -1.72 -8.08
N SER A 311 -23.96 -2.51 -7.25
CA SER A 311 -23.14 -3.64 -7.70
C SER A 311 -23.99 -4.81 -8.22
N SER A 312 -25.08 -5.16 -7.55
CA SER A 312 -25.94 -6.30 -7.93
C SER A 312 -26.69 -6.05 -9.23
N GLU A 313 -27.25 -4.86 -9.40
CA GLU A 313 -27.99 -4.50 -10.60
C GLU A 313 -27.06 -4.42 -11.83
N THR A 314 -25.89 -3.82 -11.67
CA THR A 314 -24.89 -3.72 -12.74
C THR A 314 -24.45 -5.10 -13.19
N ALA A 315 -24.11 -5.99 -12.26
CA ALA A 315 -23.72 -7.36 -12.57
C ALA A 315 -24.89 -8.16 -13.20
N GLY A 316 -26.10 -8.03 -12.66
CA GLY A 316 -27.29 -8.71 -13.20
C GLY A 316 -27.63 -8.25 -14.62
N ARG A 317 -27.48 -6.96 -14.91
CA ARG A 317 -27.69 -6.39 -16.24
C ARG A 317 -26.65 -6.92 -17.24
N MET A 318 -25.38 -7.00 -16.84
CA MET A 318 -24.32 -7.59 -17.65
C MET A 318 -24.57 -9.07 -17.94
N LEU A 319 -24.99 -9.86 -16.93
CA LEU A 319 -25.35 -11.28 -17.13
C LEU A 319 -26.50 -11.44 -18.12
N GLY A 320 -27.54 -10.60 -18.02
CA GLY A 320 -28.66 -10.61 -18.99
C GLY A 320 -28.20 -10.27 -20.40
N LEU A 321 -27.36 -9.23 -20.57
CA LEU A 321 -26.83 -8.83 -21.87
C LEU A 321 -25.90 -9.91 -22.47
N ALA A 322 -25.12 -10.60 -21.66
CA ALA A 322 -24.24 -11.68 -22.12
C ALA A 322 -24.98 -12.82 -22.79
N THR A 323 -26.27 -13.06 -22.44
CA THR A 323 -27.10 -14.10 -23.08
C THR A 323 -27.67 -13.68 -24.42
N VAL A 324 -27.86 -12.39 -24.65
CA VAL A 324 -28.54 -11.86 -25.87
C VAL A 324 -27.56 -11.19 -26.82
N THR A 325 -26.61 -10.45 -26.28
CA THR A 325 -25.61 -9.66 -27.02
C THR A 325 -24.22 -9.77 -26.39
N PRO A 326 -23.55 -10.96 -26.55
CA PRO A 326 -22.22 -11.17 -25.91
C PRO A 326 -21.18 -10.11 -26.28
N SER A 327 -21.18 -9.68 -27.54
CA SER A 327 -20.26 -8.69 -28.06
C SER A 327 -20.35 -7.31 -27.37
N VAL A 328 -21.52 -6.97 -26.81
CA VAL A 328 -21.69 -5.73 -26.04
C VAL A 328 -21.01 -5.87 -24.68
N VAL A 329 -21.06 -7.05 -24.06
CA VAL A 329 -20.40 -7.32 -22.78
C VAL A 329 -18.87 -7.33 -22.96
N GLU A 330 -18.36 -7.97 -24.02
CA GLU A 330 -16.94 -7.92 -24.38
C GLU A 330 -16.46 -6.47 -24.57
N MET A 331 -17.22 -5.65 -25.31
CA MET A 331 -16.88 -4.22 -25.46
C MET A 331 -16.90 -3.46 -24.14
N MET A 332 -17.85 -3.77 -23.23
CA MET A 332 -17.89 -3.14 -21.91
C MET A 332 -16.73 -3.59 -21.04
N GLU A 333 -16.34 -4.87 -21.09
CA GLU A 333 -15.18 -5.39 -20.41
C GLU A 333 -13.90 -4.73 -20.94
N ASP A 334 -13.76 -4.59 -22.25
CA ASP A 334 -12.63 -3.87 -22.87
C ASP A 334 -12.56 -2.40 -22.43
N LEU A 335 -13.69 -1.70 -22.33
CA LEU A 335 -13.75 -0.32 -21.86
C LEU A 335 -13.44 -0.17 -20.36
N LEU A 336 -13.72 -1.21 -19.56
CA LEU A 336 -13.47 -1.23 -18.12
C LEU A 336 -12.10 -1.83 -17.76
N SER A 337 -11.46 -2.52 -18.72
CA SER A 337 -10.15 -3.15 -18.52
C SER A 337 -9.03 -2.16 -18.86
N PRO A 338 -8.26 -1.73 -17.87
CA PRO A 338 -7.25 -0.69 -18.06
C PRO A 338 -6.02 -1.15 -18.85
N ASP A 339 -5.78 -2.49 -18.93
CA ASP A 339 -4.55 -3.04 -19.52
C ASP A 339 -4.67 -3.42 -21.00
N GLU A 340 -5.88 -3.61 -21.53
CA GLU A 340 -6.12 -4.11 -22.90
C GLU A 340 -7.18 -3.29 -23.68
N GLY A 341 -7.83 -2.32 -23.07
CA GLY A 341 -8.98 -1.61 -23.63
C GLY A 341 -8.67 -0.23 -24.22
N PHE A 342 -9.64 0.31 -24.97
CA PHE A 342 -9.62 1.69 -25.44
C PHE A 342 -9.76 2.64 -24.24
N SER A 343 -8.69 3.30 -23.83
CA SER A 343 -8.77 4.37 -22.83
C SER A 343 -9.48 5.59 -23.42
N ILE A 344 -10.60 5.97 -22.82
CA ILE A 344 -11.21 7.28 -23.09
C ILE A 344 -10.42 8.29 -22.27
N ALA A 345 -9.47 9.00 -22.93
CA ALA A 345 -8.79 10.12 -22.30
C ALA A 345 -9.74 11.32 -22.23
N GLU A 346 -9.95 11.86 -21.03
CA GLU A 346 -10.60 13.15 -20.79
C GLU A 346 -9.66 14.32 -21.08
#